data_2362d4d6add18b698f46e86e4e7f4fc3
#
_entry.id   2362d4d6add18b698f46e86e4e7f4fc3
#
_cell.length_a   1.000
_cell.length_b   1.000
_cell.length_c   1.000
_cell.angle_alpha   90.00
_cell.angle_beta   90.00
_cell.angle_gamma   90.00
#
_symmetry.space_group_name_H-M   'P 1'
#
loop_
_entity.id
_entity.type
_entity.pdbx_description
1 polymer ?
#
loop_
_entity_poly.entity_id
_entity_poly.type
_entity_poly.pdbx_seq_one_letter_code
_entity_poly.pdbx_strand_id
1 'polypeptide(L)'
;MSGILHLFCMSVIIRDEKRKENKDNIKYALYQLLVKLTGRTLPWGNLTGIRPAKLAMGMIESGMKNTEAAREMRERYLVSPQKTALAITIANREREILKDIDYENGYSLYIGIPFCPS
;
A
#
# COMPACT_ATOMS: atom_id res chain seq x y z
N MET A 1 35.71 -1.15 -10.70
CA MET A 1 34.99 -2.16 -9.89
C MET A 1 33.66 -1.69 -9.30
N SER A 2 33.45 -0.39 -9.06
CA SER A 2 32.13 0.13 -8.60
C SER A 2 30.98 -0.01 -9.62
N GLY A 3 31.26 -0.05 -10.94
CA GLY A 3 30.25 -0.19 -11.98
C GLY A 3 29.58 -1.58 -12.04
N ILE A 4 30.29 -2.65 -11.70
CA ILE A 4 29.75 -4.04 -11.71
C ILE A 4 28.79 -4.24 -10.53
N LEU A 5 29.11 -3.71 -9.34
CA LEU A 5 28.24 -3.75 -8.17
C LEU A 5 26.95 -2.94 -8.40
N HIS A 6 27.07 -1.77 -9.06
CA HIS A 6 25.91 -0.96 -9.40
C HIS A 6 24.99 -1.67 -10.41
N LEU A 7 25.54 -2.30 -11.46
CA LEU A 7 24.77 -3.11 -12.42
C LEU A 7 24.12 -4.33 -11.75
N PHE A 8 24.79 -4.97 -10.82
CA PHE A 8 24.24 -6.10 -10.05
C PHE A 8 23.08 -5.65 -9.15
N CYS A 9 23.23 -4.56 -8.42
CA CYS A 9 22.16 -3.96 -7.61
C CYS A 9 20.97 -3.56 -8.48
N MET A 10 21.18 -2.93 -9.63
CA MET A 10 20.13 -2.57 -10.57
C MET A 10 19.40 -3.79 -11.11
N SER A 11 20.09 -4.87 -11.44
CA SER A 11 19.48 -6.11 -11.92
C SER A 11 18.63 -6.81 -10.85
N VAL A 12 19.04 -6.76 -9.58
CA VAL A 12 18.27 -7.29 -8.44
C VAL A 12 17.00 -6.47 -8.22
N ILE A 13 17.10 -5.14 -8.23
CA ILE A 13 15.95 -4.22 -8.08
C ILE A 13 14.94 -4.47 -9.20
N ILE A 14 15.35 -4.56 -10.46
CA ILE A 14 14.48 -4.82 -11.61
C ILE A 14 13.80 -6.19 -11.50
N ARG A 15 14.48 -7.21 -10.99
CA ARG A 15 13.88 -8.54 -10.75
C ARG A 15 12.80 -8.50 -9.67
N ASP A 16 13.05 -7.76 -8.59
CA ASP A 16 12.09 -7.64 -7.50
C ASP A 16 10.85 -6.84 -7.92
N GLU A 17 11.02 -5.78 -8.71
CA GLU A 17 9.91 -5.02 -9.28
C GLU A 17 9.05 -5.89 -10.22
N LYS A 18 9.64 -6.62 -11.15
CA LYS A 18 8.94 -7.56 -12.03
C LYS A 18 8.22 -8.67 -11.26
N ARG A 19 8.83 -9.18 -10.22
CA ARG A 19 8.22 -10.20 -9.35
C ARG A 19 7.00 -9.66 -8.61
N LYS A 20 7.07 -8.42 -8.15
CA LYS A 20 5.98 -7.73 -7.47
C LYS A 20 4.83 -7.44 -8.44
N GLU A 21 5.14 -6.93 -9.62
CA GLU A 21 4.17 -6.68 -10.70
C GLU A 21 3.45 -7.97 -11.13
N ASN A 22 4.15 -9.08 -11.30
CA ASN A 22 3.55 -10.36 -11.62
C ASN A 22 2.61 -10.85 -10.51
N LYS A 23 2.96 -10.69 -9.25
CA LYS A 23 2.08 -11.03 -8.12
C LYS A 23 0.80 -10.20 -8.10
N ASP A 24 0.91 -8.91 -8.37
CA ASP A 24 -0.23 -8.00 -8.39
C ASP A 24 -1.16 -8.33 -9.58
N ASN A 25 -0.62 -8.67 -10.73
CA ASN A 25 -1.38 -9.10 -11.91
C ASN A 25 -2.13 -10.41 -11.66
N ILE A 26 -1.50 -11.37 -10.99
CA ILE A 26 -2.14 -12.65 -10.62
C ILE A 26 -3.28 -12.40 -9.61
N LYS A 27 -3.05 -11.59 -8.60
CA LYS A 27 -4.09 -11.21 -7.63
C LYS A 27 -5.29 -10.53 -8.30
N TYR A 28 -5.01 -9.64 -9.23
CA TYR A 28 -6.04 -8.92 -9.98
C TYR A 28 -6.90 -9.89 -10.80
N ALA A 29 -6.26 -10.78 -11.60
CA ALA A 29 -6.95 -11.75 -12.40
C ALA A 29 -7.76 -12.75 -11.55
N LEU A 30 -7.18 -13.24 -10.47
CA LEU A 30 -7.84 -14.15 -9.53
C LEU A 30 -9.06 -13.49 -8.87
N TYR A 31 -8.92 -12.25 -8.42
CA TYR A 31 -10.04 -11.51 -7.83
C TYR A 31 -11.20 -11.34 -8.82
N GLN A 32 -10.91 -10.97 -10.08
CA GLN A 32 -11.95 -10.84 -11.10
C GLN A 32 -12.65 -12.17 -11.40
N LEU A 33 -11.89 -13.27 -11.45
CA LEU A 33 -12.45 -14.59 -11.63
C LEU A 33 -13.38 -14.97 -10.48
N LEU A 34 -12.96 -14.74 -9.23
CA LEU A 34 -13.77 -15.02 -8.04
C LEU A 34 -15.04 -14.16 -7.98
N VAL A 35 -14.95 -12.89 -8.36
CA VAL A 35 -16.12 -12.00 -8.46
C VAL A 35 -17.12 -12.54 -9.48
N LYS A 36 -16.66 -13.02 -10.63
CA LYS A 36 -17.54 -13.63 -11.65
C LYS A 36 -18.20 -14.92 -11.16
N LEU A 37 -17.47 -15.74 -10.41
CA LEU A 37 -17.99 -17.02 -9.90
C LEU A 37 -18.94 -16.85 -8.72
N THR A 38 -18.67 -15.90 -7.82
CA THR A 38 -19.42 -15.73 -6.57
C THR A 38 -20.48 -14.62 -6.64
N GLY A 39 -20.35 -13.71 -7.60
CA GLY A 39 -21.19 -12.52 -7.71
C GLY A 39 -20.95 -11.49 -6.59
N ARG A 40 -19.89 -11.65 -5.77
CA ARG A 40 -19.57 -10.79 -4.63
C ARG A 40 -18.36 -9.92 -4.91
N THR A 41 -18.46 -8.63 -4.57
CA THR A 41 -17.33 -7.70 -4.57
C THR A 41 -16.93 -7.37 -3.12
N LEU A 42 -15.63 -7.26 -2.88
CA LEU A 42 -15.11 -6.91 -1.56
C LEU A 42 -14.85 -5.39 -1.47
N PRO A 43 -15.19 -4.74 -0.35
CA PRO A 43 -15.02 -3.29 -0.19
C PRO A 43 -13.58 -2.81 -0.40
N TRP A 44 -12.59 -3.62 -0.01
CA TRP A 44 -11.16 -3.35 -0.18
C TRP A 44 -10.55 -3.99 -1.43
N GLY A 45 -11.37 -4.52 -2.34
CA GLY A 45 -10.92 -5.15 -3.58
C GLY A 45 -9.96 -6.32 -3.34
N ASN A 46 -8.86 -6.33 -4.07
CA ASN A 46 -7.83 -7.37 -3.97
C ASN A 46 -6.75 -7.10 -2.92
N LEU A 47 -6.90 -6.04 -2.11
CA LEU A 47 -5.95 -5.73 -1.04
C LEU A 47 -6.01 -6.78 0.07
N THR A 48 -4.86 -7.38 0.37
CA THR A 48 -4.71 -8.37 1.44
C THR A 48 -3.39 -8.16 2.17
N GLY A 49 -3.42 -8.23 3.49
CA GLY A 49 -2.21 -8.15 4.32
C GLY A 49 -1.49 -6.80 4.34
N ILE A 50 -2.16 -5.74 3.88
CA ILE A 50 -1.61 -4.38 3.88
C ILE A 50 -2.64 -3.41 4.46
N ARG A 51 -2.18 -2.42 5.19
CA ARG A 51 -3.01 -1.31 5.67
C ARG A 51 -3.31 -0.37 4.51
N PRO A 52 -4.58 -0.19 4.08
CA PRO A 52 -4.91 0.59 2.88
C PRO A 52 -4.49 2.06 2.97
N ALA A 53 -4.59 2.67 4.16
CA ALA A 53 -4.14 4.05 4.38
C ALA A 53 -2.63 4.21 4.15
N LYS A 54 -1.81 3.22 4.51
CA LYS A 54 -0.36 3.24 4.23
C LYS A 54 -0.06 3.22 2.73
N LEU A 55 -0.84 2.48 1.96
CA LEU A 55 -0.73 2.46 0.50
C LEU A 55 -1.06 3.84 -0.08
N ALA A 56 -2.18 4.43 0.34
CA ALA A 56 -2.60 5.78 -0.09
C ALA A 56 -1.56 6.84 0.31
N MET A 57 -1.02 6.76 1.53
CA MET A 57 0.03 7.66 2.01
C MET A 57 1.29 7.58 1.14
N GLY A 58 1.76 6.37 0.83
CA GLY A 58 2.92 6.17 -0.06
C GLY A 58 2.71 6.76 -1.46
N MET A 59 1.50 6.65 -2.02
CA MET A 59 1.17 7.28 -3.30
C MET A 59 1.23 8.81 -3.22
N ILE A 60 0.68 9.41 -2.16
CA ILE A 60 0.69 10.86 -1.94
C ILE A 60 2.12 11.37 -1.69
N GLU A 61 2.92 10.65 -0.91
CA GLU A 61 4.32 10.98 -0.64
C GLU A 61 5.20 10.88 -1.89
N SER A 62 4.87 9.99 -2.82
CA SER A 62 5.55 9.91 -4.13
C SER A 62 5.20 11.06 -5.08
N GLY A 63 4.33 11.98 -4.68
CA GLY A 63 3.94 13.16 -5.44
C GLY A 63 2.62 13.04 -6.20
N MET A 64 1.88 11.95 -6.05
CA MET A 64 0.56 11.81 -6.67
C MET A 64 -0.46 12.72 -6.01
N LYS A 65 -1.35 13.31 -6.82
CA LYS A 65 -2.52 14.02 -6.30
C LYS A 65 -3.52 13.04 -5.70
N ASN A 66 -4.34 13.52 -4.76
CA ASN A 66 -5.39 12.71 -4.13
C ASN A 66 -6.32 12.04 -5.15
N THR A 67 -6.63 12.73 -6.26
CA THR A 67 -7.47 12.21 -7.35
C THR A 67 -6.79 11.09 -8.13
N GLU A 68 -5.48 11.19 -8.34
CA GLU A 68 -4.68 10.16 -9.01
C GLU A 68 -4.52 8.93 -8.13
N ALA A 69 -4.22 9.14 -6.85
CA ALA A 69 -4.16 8.06 -5.85
C ALA A 69 -5.52 7.33 -5.74
N ALA A 70 -6.63 8.08 -5.76
CA ALA A 70 -7.97 7.51 -5.76
C ALA A 70 -8.24 6.64 -6.99
N ARG A 71 -7.84 7.12 -8.17
CA ARG A 71 -7.98 6.37 -9.42
C ARG A 71 -7.16 5.09 -9.37
N GLU A 72 -5.90 5.16 -8.97
CA GLU A 72 -5.00 4.01 -8.85
C GLU A 72 -5.57 2.95 -7.89
N MET A 73 -6.09 3.35 -6.73
CA MET A 73 -6.71 2.44 -5.79
C MET A 73 -7.94 1.74 -6.36
N ARG A 74 -8.72 2.42 -7.17
CA ARG A 74 -9.93 1.87 -7.79
C ARG A 74 -9.64 0.97 -8.98
N GLU A 75 -8.71 1.36 -9.84
CA GLU A 75 -8.40 0.65 -11.08
C GLU A 75 -7.46 -0.54 -10.86
N ARG A 76 -6.42 -0.35 -10.08
CA ARG A 76 -5.40 -1.39 -9.84
C ARG A 76 -5.77 -2.34 -8.72
N TYR A 77 -6.32 -1.82 -7.63
CA TYR A 77 -6.65 -2.63 -6.45
C TYR A 77 -8.14 -2.93 -6.31
N LEU A 78 -8.97 -2.42 -7.20
CA LEU A 78 -10.43 -2.66 -7.24
C LEU A 78 -11.13 -2.30 -5.92
N VAL A 79 -10.62 -1.29 -5.22
CA VAL A 79 -11.19 -0.77 -3.98
C VAL A 79 -12.47 0.00 -4.28
N SER A 80 -13.50 -0.16 -3.44
CA SER A 80 -14.76 0.59 -3.61
C SER A 80 -14.54 2.11 -3.45
N PRO A 81 -15.36 2.94 -4.09
CA PRO A 81 -15.22 4.41 -4.00
C PRO A 81 -15.25 4.94 -2.56
N GLN A 82 -16.13 4.39 -1.72
CA GLN A 82 -16.26 4.79 -0.32
C GLN A 82 -15.02 4.46 0.50
N LYS A 83 -14.45 3.27 0.31
CA LYS A 83 -13.23 2.85 1.00
C LYS A 83 -11.99 3.56 0.46
N THR A 84 -11.96 3.89 -0.81
CA THR A 84 -10.93 4.75 -1.42
C THR A 84 -10.91 6.14 -0.78
N ALA A 85 -12.08 6.78 -0.69
CA ALA A 85 -12.21 8.09 -0.05
C ALA A 85 -11.78 8.04 1.42
N LEU A 86 -12.19 7.00 2.16
CA LEU A 86 -11.77 6.79 3.54
C LEU A 86 -10.25 6.65 3.67
N ALA A 87 -9.62 5.81 2.85
CA ALA A 87 -8.17 5.59 2.89
C ALA A 87 -7.38 6.87 2.63
N ILE A 88 -7.80 7.68 1.65
CA ILE A 88 -7.16 8.96 1.31
C ILE A 88 -7.35 9.98 2.43
N THR A 89 -8.56 10.06 3.02
CA THR A 89 -8.83 10.96 4.15
C THR A 89 -7.95 10.62 5.34
N ILE A 90 -7.83 9.33 5.67
CA ILE A 90 -6.95 8.87 6.76
C ILE A 90 -5.49 9.18 6.44
N ALA A 91 -5.02 8.91 5.21
CA ALA A 91 -3.65 9.18 4.80
C ALA A 91 -3.28 10.67 4.92
N ASN A 92 -4.16 11.56 4.46
CA ASN A 92 -3.95 13.01 4.60
C ASN A 92 -3.92 13.44 6.08
N ARG A 93 -4.77 12.86 6.91
CA ARG A 93 -4.80 13.15 8.35
C ARG A 93 -3.56 12.64 9.08
N GLU A 94 -3.14 11.42 8.78
CA GLU A 94 -1.86 10.87 9.28
C GLU A 94 -0.68 11.74 8.88
N ARG A 95 -0.61 12.18 7.62
CA ARG A 95 0.43 13.07 7.12
C ARG A 95 0.45 14.41 7.85
N GLU A 96 -0.71 14.98 8.15
CA GLU A 96 -0.83 16.23 8.93
C GLU A 96 -0.29 16.08 10.35
N ILE A 97 -0.62 14.96 11.01
CA ILE A 97 -0.15 14.66 12.37
C ILE A 97 1.36 14.39 12.38
N LEU A 98 1.89 13.70 11.37
CA LEU A 98 3.29 13.30 11.30
C LEU A 98 4.25 14.41 10.84
N LYS A 99 3.73 15.51 10.27
CA LYS A 99 4.60 16.57 9.73
C LYS A 99 5.53 17.21 10.76
N ASP A 100 5.12 17.22 12.04
CA ASP A 100 5.88 17.80 13.14
C ASP A 100 6.76 16.75 13.87
N ILE A 101 6.77 15.51 13.39
CA ILE A 101 7.50 14.39 13.97
C ILE A 101 8.56 13.94 12.97
N ASP A 102 9.82 13.86 13.40
CA ASP A 102 10.89 13.25 12.60
C ASP A 102 10.75 11.71 12.62
N TYR A 103 9.83 11.18 11.81
CA TYR A 103 9.59 9.74 11.73
C TYR A 103 10.57 8.99 10.80
N GLU A 104 11.37 9.72 10.01
CA GLU A 104 12.38 9.12 9.14
C GLU A 104 13.65 8.73 9.93
N ASN A 105 14.08 9.60 10.86
CA ASN A 105 15.29 9.39 11.66
C ASN A 105 15.00 9.05 13.13
N GLY A 106 13.74 9.21 13.55
CA GLY A 106 13.27 8.90 14.89
C GLY A 106 12.88 7.42 15.06
N TYR A 107 12.59 7.05 16.29
CA TYR A 107 12.03 5.72 16.61
C TYR A 107 10.84 5.84 17.55
N SER A 108 9.93 4.88 17.44
CA SER A 108 8.80 4.73 18.36
C SER A 108 9.08 3.60 19.33
N LEU A 109 8.96 3.86 20.63
CA LEU A 109 9.08 2.84 21.67
C LEU A 109 7.67 2.43 22.11
N TYR A 110 7.32 1.17 21.91
CA TYR A 110 6.09 0.59 22.44
C TYR A 110 6.40 -0.33 23.62
N ILE A 111 5.86 -0.01 24.79
CA ILE A 111 6.00 -0.84 26.01
C ILE A 111 4.66 -1.51 26.25
N GLY A 112 4.58 -2.80 25.93
CA GLY A 112 3.41 -3.63 26.21
C GLY A 112 3.59 -4.35 27.54
N ILE A 113 2.66 -4.16 28.47
CA ILE A 113 2.63 -4.93 29.73
C ILE A 113 1.50 -5.96 29.59
N PRO A 114 1.83 -7.25 29.33
CA PRO A 114 0.82 -8.30 29.14
C PRO A 114 0.29 -8.78 30.49
N PHE A 115 -0.22 -7.85 31.29
CA PHE A 115 -0.84 -8.16 32.56
C PHE A 115 -2.35 -7.96 32.45
N CYS A 116 -3.11 -9.05 32.58
CA CYS A 116 -4.56 -9.04 32.63
C CYS A 116 -4.97 -9.26 34.09
N PRO A 117 -5.42 -8.23 34.83
CA PRO A 117 -5.98 -8.45 36.15
C PRO A 117 -7.27 -9.28 36.01
N SER A 118 -7.28 -10.42 36.68
CA SER A 118 -8.46 -11.29 36.79
C SER A 118 -9.56 -10.67 37.66
#